data_fb11038a145e108b827a8b4e1e7f6281
#
_entry.id   fb11038a145e108b827a8b4e1e7f6281
#
_cell.length_a   1.000
_cell.length_b   1.000
_cell.length_c   1.000
_cell.angle_alpha   90.00
_cell.angle_beta   90.00
_cell.angle_gamma   90.00
#
_symmetry.space_group_name_H-M   'P 1'
#
loop_
_entity.id
_entity.type
_entity.pdbx_description
1 polymer ?
#
loop_
_entity_poly.entity_id
_entity_poly.type
_entity_poly.pdbx_seq_one_letter_code
_entity_poly.pdbx_strand_id
1 'polypeptide(L)'
;MKNPLENLHYTLGIGLVVALIMVAGYLMHNGSADAIFWQGVFRFLHVLFGILWIGLLYYFNFVQIPTMPKIPAELKPGVSKFIAPEALFWFRWAALFTWVMGVLLAVDRGYFVQAVTLGAMEGFQTPAHSFIGLGMWLATIMFFNVWAFIWPAQKIALGLVEADADAKAAAARKAMLFSRTNTLLSIPMLVTMTMNQTIFG
;
A
#
# COMPACT_ATOMS: atom_id res chain seq x y z
N MET A 1 -34.83 12.08 -8.12
CA MET A 1 -33.40 12.33 -8.02
C MET A 1 -32.69 10.96 -8.05
N LYS A 2 -31.60 10.80 -8.83
CA LYS A 2 -30.82 9.56 -8.80
C LYS A 2 -30.13 9.43 -7.43
N ASN A 3 -30.13 8.23 -6.85
CA ASN A 3 -29.44 7.98 -5.59
C ASN A 3 -27.92 8.19 -5.77
N PRO A 4 -27.27 9.10 -5.02
CA PRO A 4 -25.83 9.35 -5.17
C PRO A 4 -24.97 8.12 -4.88
N LEU A 5 -25.47 7.14 -4.12
CA LEU A 5 -24.76 5.90 -3.83
C LEU A 5 -24.69 4.94 -5.04
N GLU A 6 -25.47 5.17 -6.10
CA GLU A 6 -25.37 4.42 -7.35
C GLU A 6 -24.16 4.82 -8.20
N ASN A 7 -23.46 5.90 -7.84
CA ASN A 7 -22.28 6.40 -8.55
C ASN A 7 -21.10 6.54 -7.58
N LEU A 8 -20.04 5.79 -7.84
CA LEU A 8 -18.85 5.76 -6.99
C LEU A 8 -18.24 7.16 -6.79
N HIS A 9 -18.18 7.98 -7.84
CA HIS A 9 -17.59 9.33 -7.73
C HIS A 9 -18.40 10.24 -6.80
N TYR A 10 -19.73 10.18 -6.85
CA TYR A 10 -20.58 10.92 -5.91
C TYR A 10 -20.44 10.38 -4.50
N THR A 11 -20.37 9.06 -4.31
CA THR A 11 -20.16 8.45 -3.00
C THR A 11 -18.84 8.92 -2.38
N LEU A 12 -17.74 8.85 -3.15
CA LEU A 12 -16.43 9.30 -2.69
C LEU A 12 -16.40 10.82 -2.44
N GLY A 13 -17.07 11.61 -3.31
CA GLY A 13 -17.18 13.05 -3.14
C GLY A 13 -17.89 13.44 -1.84
N ILE A 14 -19.00 12.77 -1.52
CA ILE A 14 -19.73 12.98 -0.26
C ILE A 14 -18.84 12.60 0.94
N GLY A 15 -18.16 11.46 0.90
CA GLY A 15 -17.23 11.05 1.95
C GLY A 15 -16.11 12.05 2.17
N LEU A 16 -15.53 12.58 1.08
CA LEU A 16 -14.51 13.61 1.16
C LEU A 16 -15.06 14.92 1.78
N VAL A 17 -16.24 15.37 1.37
CA VAL A 17 -16.87 16.57 1.94
C VAL A 17 -17.09 16.41 3.45
N VAL A 18 -17.61 15.25 3.89
CA VAL A 18 -17.79 14.98 5.33
C VAL A 18 -16.43 15.01 6.06
N ALA A 19 -15.39 14.40 5.50
CA ALA A 19 -14.05 14.42 6.08
C ALA A 19 -13.50 15.87 6.18
N LEU A 20 -13.68 16.69 5.14
CA LEU A 20 -13.26 18.09 5.14
C LEU A 20 -14.02 18.93 6.18
N ILE A 21 -15.32 18.67 6.38
CA ILE A 21 -16.10 19.31 7.45
C ILE A 21 -15.53 18.96 8.83
N MET A 22 -15.18 17.68 9.06
CA MET A 22 -14.56 17.26 10.32
C MET A 22 -13.20 17.94 10.55
N VAL A 23 -12.37 18.05 9.51
CA VAL A 23 -11.07 18.74 9.55
C VAL A 23 -11.26 20.24 9.81
N ALA A 24 -12.22 20.87 9.13
CA ALA A 24 -12.55 22.29 9.36
C ALA A 24 -13.00 22.54 10.81
N GLY A 25 -13.84 21.65 11.36
CA GLY A 25 -14.24 21.73 12.77
C GLY A 25 -13.05 21.66 13.73
N TYR A 26 -12.10 20.76 13.46
CA TYR A 26 -10.85 20.69 14.24
C TYR A 26 -10.05 22.01 14.16
N LEU A 27 -9.84 22.55 12.95
CA LEU A 27 -9.08 23.79 12.75
C LEU A 27 -9.76 25.01 13.41
N MET A 28 -11.09 25.07 13.34
CA MET A 28 -11.85 26.14 14.04
C MET A 28 -11.71 26.03 15.55
N HIS A 29 -11.58 24.86 16.12
CA HIS A 29 -11.39 24.64 17.53
C HIS A 29 -9.95 24.92 17.99
N ASN A 30 -8.95 24.45 17.24
CA ASN A 30 -7.53 24.54 17.59
C ASN A 30 -6.85 25.83 17.06
N GLY A 31 -7.46 26.53 16.12
CA GLY A 31 -7.00 27.84 15.64
C GLY A 31 -5.91 27.85 14.59
N SER A 32 -5.21 26.74 14.34
CA SER A 32 -4.13 26.66 13.34
C SER A 32 -3.84 25.25 12.82
N ALA A 33 -3.29 25.17 11.62
CA ALA A 33 -2.70 23.95 11.04
C ALA A 33 -1.22 23.88 11.43
N ASP A 34 -0.94 23.45 12.66
CA ASP A 34 0.40 23.29 13.19
C ASP A 34 1.11 22.00 12.69
N ALA A 35 2.33 21.74 13.18
CA ALA A 35 3.09 20.55 12.83
C ALA A 35 2.33 19.25 13.19
N ILE A 36 1.63 19.23 14.32
CA ILE A 36 0.85 18.05 14.76
C ILE A 36 -0.30 17.76 13.79
N PHE A 37 -0.96 18.82 13.29
CA PHE A 37 -1.98 18.67 12.24
C PHE A 37 -1.41 18.01 10.98
N TRP A 38 -0.26 18.48 10.47
CA TRP A 38 0.36 17.90 9.29
C TRP A 38 0.82 16.46 9.49
N GLN A 39 1.34 16.11 10.65
CA GLN A 39 1.61 14.72 11.02
C GLN A 39 0.35 13.85 10.96
N GLY A 40 -0.78 14.39 11.42
CA GLY A 40 -2.09 13.76 11.31
C GLY A 40 -2.50 13.51 9.84
N VAL A 41 -2.31 14.51 8.97
CA VAL A 41 -2.60 14.41 7.53
C VAL A 41 -1.71 13.34 6.86
N PHE A 42 -0.38 13.38 7.06
CA PHE A 42 0.53 12.39 6.49
C PHE A 42 0.22 10.98 7.00
N ARG A 43 -0.12 10.83 8.27
CA ARG A 43 -0.55 9.55 8.84
C ARG A 43 -1.84 9.05 8.21
N PHE A 44 -2.85 9.90 8.10
CA PHE A 44 -4.12 9.55 7.46
C PHE A 44 -3.89 9.05 6.03
N LEU A 45 -3.14 9.80 5.22
CA LEU A 45 -2.83 9.42 3.84
C LEU A 45 -2.00 8.12 3.77
N HIS A 46 -1.01 7.95 4.65
CA HIS A 46 -0.23 6.72 4.74
C HIS A 46 -1.11 5.50 5.03
N VAL A 47 -2.02 5.62 6.00
CA VAL A 47 -2.94 4.53 6.36
C VAL A 47 -3.95 4.28 5.25
N LEU A 48 -4.53 5.31 4.65
CA LEU A 48 -5.51 5.18 3.57
C LEU A 48 -4.93 4.43 2.36
N PHE A 49 -3.77 4.86 1.88
CA PHE A 49 -3.10 4.18 0.79
C PHE A 49 -2.57 2.80 1.21
N GLY A 50 -2.16 2.63 2.46
CA GLY A 50 -1.75 1.36 3.04
C GLY A 50 -2.88 0.33 3.05
N ILE A 51 -4.09 0.72 3.42
CA ILE A 51 -5.28 -0.14 3.36
C ILE A 51 -5.51 -0.62 1.92
N LEU A 52 -5.43 0.29 0.94
CA LEU A 52 -5.62 -0.06 -0.46
C LEU A 52 -4.50 -0.97 -0.98
N TRP A 53 -3.23 -0.67 -0.66
CA TRP A 53 -2.08 -1.48 -1.07
C TRP A 53 -2.12 -2.88 -0.49
N ILE A 54 -2.24 -3.01 0.82
CA ILE A 54 -2.22 -4.31 1.50
C ILE A 54 -3.52 -5.09 1.23
N GLY A 55 -4.66 -4.41 1.14
CA GLY A 55 -5.93 -5.02 0.78
C GLY A 55 -5.88 -5.66 -0.62
N LEU A 56 -5.31 -4.96 -1.62
CA LEU A 56 -5.13 -5.53 -2.96
C LEU A 56 -4.06 -6.63 -2.98
N LEU A 57 -2.99 -6.54 -2.20
CA LEU A 57 -2.02 -7.64 -2.04
C LEU A 57 -2.72 -8.92 -1.56
N TYR A 58 -3.58 -8.82 -0.55
CA TYR A 58 -4.34 -9.94 0.00
C TYR A 58 -5.41 -10.42 -0.97
N TYR A 59 -6.10 -9.52 -1.68
CA TYR A 59 -7.00 -9.90 -2.76
C TYR A 59 -6.30 -10.77 -3.82
N PHE A 60 -5.13 -10.37 -4.29
CA PHE A 60 -4.39 -11.16 -5.27
C PHE A 60 -4.00 -12.54 -4.72
N ASN A 61 -3.50 -12.61 -3.49
CA ASN A 61 -2.95 -13.85 -2.94
C ASN A 61 -3.99 -14.79 -2.31
N PHE A 62 -5.08 -14.26 -1.76
CA PHE A 62 -6.12 -15.06 -1.12
C PHE A 62 -7.31 -15.35 -2.03
N VAL A 63 -7.56 -14.51 -3.03
CA VAL A 63 -8.73 -14.65 -3.90
C VAL A 63 -8.32 -14.94 -5.34
N GLN A 64 -7.68 -14.00 -6.04
CA GLN A 64 -7.48 -14.10 -7.47
C GLN A 64 -6.56 -15.28 -7.87
N ILE A 65 -5.34 -15.36 -7.31
CA ILE A 65 -4.37 -16.40 -7.66
C ILE A 65 -4.91 -17.81 -7.40
N PRO A 66 -5.48 -18.15 -6.22
CA PRO A 66 -5.99 -19.50 -5.97
C PRO A 66 -7.29 -19.82 -6.72
N THR A 67 -8.02 -18.81 -7.19
CA THR A 67 -9.27 -19.02 -7.93
C THR A 67 -9.02 -19.21 -9.44
N MET A 68 -7.97 -18.57 -10.01
CA MET A 68 -7.68 -18.64 -11.44
C MET A 68 -7.63 -20.06 -12.04
N PRO A 69 -7.05 -21.08 -11.37
CA PRO A 69 -7.07 -22.46 -11.89
C PRO A 69 -8.47 -23.06 -11.98
N LYS A 70 -9.42 -22.59 -11.15
CA LYS A 70 -10.80 -23.10 -11.07
C LYS A 70 -11.73 -22.48 -12.12
N ILE A 71 -11.31 -21.37 -12.74
CA ILE A 71 -12.10 -20.66 -13.76
C ILE A 71 -11.98 -21.41 -15.08
N PRO A 72 -13.10 -21.72 -15.79
CA PRO A 72 -13.08 -22.24 -17.15
C PRO A 72 -12.21 -21.39 -18.08
N ALA A 73 -11.52 -22.05 -19.04
CA ALA A 73 -10.51 -21.38 -19.87
C ALA A 73 -11.07 -20.19 -20.66
N GLU A 74 -12.30 -20.30 -21.13
CA GLU A 74 -13.04 -19.27 -21.89
C GLU A 74 -13.38 -18.02 -21.08
N LEU A 75 -13.46 -18.13 -19.75
CA LEU A 75 -13.78 -17.02 -18.84
C LEU A 75 -12.53 -16.32 -18.26
N LYS A 76 -11.36 -16.97 -18.29
CA LYS A 76 -10.11 -16.38 -17.78
C LYS A 76 -9.75 -15.03 -18.40
N PRO A 77 -9.96 -14.79 -19.72
CA PRO A 77 -9.71 -13.49 -20.32
C PRO A 77 -10.50 -12.33 -19.68
N GLY A 78 -11.69 -12.60 -19.13
CA GLY A 78 -12.47 -11.60 -18.39
C GLY A 78 -11.72 -11.07 -17.18
N VAL A 79 -11.08 -11.94 -16.42
CA VAL A 79 -10.25 -11.53 -15.26
C VAL A 79 -8.94 -10.89 -15.69
N SER A 80 -8.19 -11.52 -16.61
CA SER A 80 -6.85 -11.07 -16.97
C SER A 80 -6.82 -9.79 -17.81
N LYS A 81 -7.86 -9.54 -18.64
CA LYS A 81 -7.91 -8.36 -19.52
C LYS A 81 -8.62 -7.15 -18.91
N PHE A 82 -9.53 -7.36 -17.96
CA PHE A 82 -10.36 -6.28 -17.41
C PHE A 82 -10.11 -6.04 -15.92
N ILE A 83 -10.17 -7.08 -15.08
CA ILE A 83 -10.09 -6.90 -13.63
C ILE A 83 -8.64 -6.72 -13.18
N ALA A 84 -7.73 -7.60 -13.63
CA ALA A 84 -6.35 -7.59 -13.15
C ALA A 84 -5.58 -6.31 -13.50
N PRO A 85 -5.67 -5.72 -14.72
CA PRO A 85 -4.98 -4.47 -15.04
C PRO A 85 -5.43 -3.31 -14.16
N GLU A 86 -6.74 -3.20 -13.88
CA GLU A 86 -7.30 -2.15 -13.03
C GLU A 86 -6.84 -2.31 -11.58
N ALA A 87 -6.96 -3.52 -11.04
CA ALA A 87 -6.49 -3.80 -9.68
C ALA A 87 -4.98 -3.57 -9.52
N LEU A 88 -4.17 -3.90 -10.53
CA LEU A 88 -2.73 -3.65 -10.55
C LEU A 88 -2.37 -2.17 -10.68
N PHE A 89 -3.21 -1.38 -11.36
CA PHE A 89 -3.04 0.08 -11.39
C PHE A 89 -3.12 0.65 -9.98
N TRP A 90 -4.21 0.38 -9.27
CA TRP A 90 -4.40 0.85 -7.89
C TRP A 90 -3.35 0.28 -6.94
N PHE A 91 -3.00 -0.99 -7.08
CA PHE A 91 -2.00 -1.66 -6.25
C PHE A 91 -0.64 -0.97 -6.26
N ARG A 92 -0.10 -0.66 -7.46
CA ARG A 92 1.24 -0.05 -7.57
C ARG A 92 1.26 1.41 -7.13
N TRP A 93 0.22 2.18 -7.46
CA TRP A 93 0.14 3.58 -7.05
C TRP A 93 -0.13 3.70 -5.56
N ALA A 94 -0.97 2.86 -4.99
CA ALA A 94 -1.17 2.80 -3.54
C ALA A 94 0.13 2.45 -2.81
N ALA A 95 0.95 1.52 -3.34
CA ALA A 95 2.26 1.21 -2.78
C ALA A 95 3.18 2.43 -2.77
N LEU A 96 3.25 3.18 -3.88
CA LEU A 96 4.04 4.40 -3.97
C LEU A 96 3.59 5.45 -2.96
N PHE A 97 2.30 5.77 -2.94
CA PHE A 97 1.79 6.80 -2.03
C PHE A 97 1.88 6.39 -0.56
N THR A 98 1.69 5.11 -0.24
CA THR A 98 1.94 4.61 1.11
C THR A 98 3.39 4.87 1.52
N TRP A 99 4.34 4.50 0.67
CA TRP A 99 5.77 4.68 0.95
C TRP A 99 6.14 6.15 1.10
N VAL A 100 5.73 7.02 0.16
CA VAL A 100 6.00 8.46 0.19
C VAL A 100 5.42 9.11 1.45
N MET A 101 4.15 8.86 1.77
CA MET A 101 3.51 9.45 2.96
C MET A 101 4.12 8.94 4.26
N GLY A 102 4.59 7.67 4.30
CA GLY A 102 5.31 7.13 5.43
C GLY A 102 6.67 7.80 5.66
N VAL A 103 7.43 8.06 4.58
CA VAL A 103 8.70 8.80 4.65
C VAL A 103 8.45 10.23 5.13
N LEU A 104 7.48 10.94 4.54
CA LEU A 104 7.14 12.30 4.96
C LEU A 104 6.75 12.36 6.43
N LEU A 105 5.94 11.41 6.90
CA LEU A 105 5.56 11.31 8.30
C LEU A 105 6.78 11.10 9.22
N ALA A 106 7.69 10.21 8.86
CA ALA A 106 8.88 9.93 9.66
C ALA A 106 9.85 11.12 9.70
N VAL A 107 10.00 11.84 8.59
CA VAL A 107 10.82 13.07 8.51
C VAL A 107 10.20 14.17 9.36
N ASP A 108 8.91 14.43 9.21
CA ASP A 108 8.22 15.50 9.95
C ASP A 108 8.17 15.24 11.47
N ARG A 109 8.11 13.95 11.86
CA ARG A 109 8.24 13.54 13.27
C ARG A 109 9.67 13.50 13.80
N GLY A 110 10.68 13.72 12.96
CA GLY A 110 12.08 13.86 13.35
C GLY A 110 12.81 12.54 13.66
N TYR A 111 12.20 11.37 13.40
CA TYR A 111 12.85 10.07 13.70
C TYR A 111 13.32 9.30 12.45
N PHE A 112 13.25 9.91 11.26
CA PHE A 112 13.55 9.21 10.00
C PHE A 112 14.95 8.57 9.99
N VAL A 113 15.99 9.35 10.36
CA VAL A 113 17.38 8.86 10.33
C VAL A 113 17.58 7.73 11.35
N GLN A 114 17.05 7.87 12.55
CA GLN A 114 17.13 6.86 13.60
C GLN A 114 16.44 5.55 13.18
N ALA A 115 15.25 5.65 12.57
CA ALA A 115 14.52 4.49 12.10
C ALA A 115 15.23 3.80 10.92
N VAL A 116 15.73 4.56 9.91
CA VAL A 116 16.46 3.99 8.78
C VAL A 116 17.74 3.29 9.22
N THR A 117 18.42 3.82 10.22
CA THR A 117 19.61 3.20 10.81
C THR A 117 19.31 2.15 11.89
N LEU A 118 18.03 1.79 12.05
CA LEU A 118 17.55 0.82 13.05
C LEU A 118 17.98 1.17 14.49
N GLY A 119 18.13 2.46 14.79
CA GLY A 119 18.61 2.94 16.09
C GLY A 119 20.14 2.95 16.25
N ALA A 120 20.92 2.54 15.25
CA ALA A 120 22.38 2.48 15.36
C ALA A 120 23.02 3.85 15.56
N MET A 121 22.48 4.91 14.94
CA MET A 121 22.98 6.29 15.08
C MET A 121 22.82 6.86 16.50
N GLU A 122 21.96 6.29 17.30
CA GLU A 122 21.74 6.67 18.71
C GLU A 122 22.18 5.58 19.71
N GLY A 123 23.00 4.62 19.25
CA GLY A 123 23.50 3.52 20.09
C GLY A 123 22.40 2.59 20.62
N PHE A 124 21.30 2.43 19.88
CA PHE A 124 20.13 1.59 20.21
C PHE A 124 19.41 1.99 21.52
N GLN A 125 19.52 3.25 21.92
CA GLN A 125 18.93 3.73 23.18
C GLN A 125 17.40 3.80 23.13
N THR A 126 16.81 3.97 21.93
CA THR A 126 15.36 4.09 21.74
C THR A 126 14.82 2.87 20.97
N PRO A 127 14.35 1.80 21.65
CA PRO A 127 13.83 0.59 20.98
C PRO A 127 12.72 0.86 19.98
N ALA A 128 11.92 1.93 20.19
CA ALA A 128 10.89 2.36 19.27
C ALA A 128 11.42 2.63 17.86
N HIS A 129 12.60 3.26 17.73
CA HIS A 129 13.19 3.58 16.44
C HIS A 129 13.68 2.33 15.71
N SER A 130 14.24 1.35 16.41
CA SER A 130 14.61 0.06 15.82
C SER A 130 13.37 -0.70 15.36
N PHE A 131 12.32 -0.71 16.16
CA PHE A 131 11.09 -1.45 15.89
C PHE A 131 10.34 -0.87 14.68
N ILE A 132 10.11 0.45 14.63
CA ILE A 132 9.47 1.10 13.47
C ILE A 132 10.38 1.04 12.23
N GLY A 133 11.69 1.12 12.41
CA GLY A 133 12.68 1.01 11.35
C GLY A 133 12.63 -0.33 10.63
N LEU A 134 12.45 -1.43 11.36
CA LEU A 134 12.23 -2.75 10.75
C LEU A 134 10.99 -2.71 9.83
N GLY A 135 9.89 -2.14 10.28
CA GLY A 135 8.69 -1.98 9.46
C GLY A 135 8.92 -1.12 8.21
N MET A 136 9.66 -0.03 8.34
CA MET A 136 10.03 0.84 7.23
C MET A 136 10.88 0.12 6.17
N TRP A 137 11.85 -0.69 6.59
CA TRP A 137 12.65 -1.50 5.66
C TRP A 137 11.84 -2.59 4.98
N LEU A 138 11.00 -3.33 5.73
CA LEU A 138 10.11 -4.33 5.15
C LEU A 138 9.17 -3.71 4.11
N ALA A 139 8.55 -2.57 4.42
CA ALA A 139 7.70 -1.83 3.49
C ALA A 139 8.48 -1.33 2.26
N THR A 140 9.72 -0.88 2.44
CA THR A 140 10.60 -0.43 1.34
C THR A 140 10.94 -1.59 0.40
N ILE A 141 11.29 -2.76 0.93
CA ILE A 141 11.54 -3.97 0.15
C ILE A 141 10.27 -4.37 -0.62
N MET A 142 9.12 -4.37 0.04
CA MET A 142 7.84 -4.68 -0.58
C MET A 142 7.47 -3.69 -1.70
N PHE A 143 7.66 -2.40 -1.47
CA PHE A 143 7.47 -1.35 -2.47
C PHE A 143 8.39 -1.56 -3.69
N PHE A 144 9.67 -1.81 -3.44
CA PHE A 144 10.64 -2.10 -4.49
C PHE A 144 10.25 -3.33 -5.30
N ASN A 145 9.80 -4.40 -4.64
CA ASN A 145 9.29 -5.61 -5.31
C ASN A 145 8.12 -5.30 -6.25
N VAL A 146 7.22 -4.39 -5.87
CA VAL A 146 6.08 -4.01 -6.72
C VAL A 146 6.57 -3.38 -8.03
N TRP A 147 7.49 -2.41 -7.95
CA TRP A 147 7.89 -1.63 -9.11
C TRP A 147 8.98 -2.28 -9.96
N ALA A 148 9.94 -2.96 -9.33
CA ALA A 148 11.10 -3.55 -10.02
C ALA A 148 10.84 -4.99 -10.53
N PHE A 149 9.97 -5.74 -9.88
CA PHE A 149 9.78 -7.16 -10.22
C PHE A 149 8.34 -7.52 -10.58
N ILE A 150 7.36 -7.14 -9.76
CA ILE A 150 5.96 -7.53 -9.99
C ILE A 150 5.42 -6.84 -11.23
N TRP A 151 5.51 -5.53 -11.32
CA TRP A 151 4.94 -4.77 -12.42
C TRP A 151 5.57 -5.10 -13.79
N PRO A 152 6.90 -5.16 -13.96
CA PRO A 152 7.50 -5.59 -15.23
C PRO A 152 7.07 -7.00 -15.64
N ALA A 153 7.02 -7.95 -14.71
CA ALA A 153 6.56 -9.31 -14.97
C ALA A 153 5.07 -9.36 -15.34
N GLN A 154 4.22 -8.57 -14.67
CA GLN A 154 2.80 -8.49 -14.99
C GLN A 154 2.55 -7.91 -16.39
N LYS A 155 3.32 -6.93 -16.85
CA LYS A 155 3.20 -6.42 -18.22
C LYS A 155 3.34 -7.52 -19.27
N ILE A 156 4.30 -8.44 -19.08
CA ILE A 156 4.53 -9.57 -19.96
C ILE A 156 3.40 -10.61 -19.80
N ALA A 157 3.07 -10.98 -18.57
CA ALA A 157 2.07 -11.99 -18.27
C ALA A 157 0.67 -11.63 -18.80
N LEU A 158 0.32 -10.35 -18.76
CA LEU A 158 -0.98 -9.82 -19.25
C LEU A 158 -0.98 -9.51 -20.76
N GLY A 159 0.17 -9.65 -21.44
CA GLY A 159 0.29 -9.37 -22.87
C GLY A 159 0.33 -7.87 -23.21
N LEU A 160 0.66 -7.00 -22.27
CA LEU A 160 0.95 -5.58 -22.53
C LEU A 160 2.31 -5.40 -23.22
N VAL A 161 3.16 -6.38 -23.11
CA VAL A 161 4.42 -6.54 -23.85
C VAL A 161 4.33 -7.86 -24.59
N GLU A 162 4.66 -7.84 -25.88
CA GLU A 162 4.66 -9.05 -26.70
C GLU A 162 5.69 -10.05 -26.19
N ALA A 163 5.26 -11.30 -26.04
CA ALA A 163 6.08 -12.42 -25.64
C ALA A 163 5.39 -13.73 -26.04
N ASP A 164 6.16 -14.80 -26.19
CA ASP A 164 5.64 -16.15 -26.40
C ASP A 164 4.92 -16.71 -25.15
N ALA A 165 4.31 -17.89 -25.31
CA ALA A 165 3.53 -18.50 -24.24
C ALA A 165 4.40 -18.89 -23.03
N ASP A 166 5.62 -19.36 -23.28
CA ASP A 166 6.53 -19.78 -22.21
C ASP A 166 7.06 -18.59 -21.42
N ALA A 167 7.42 -17.51 -22.10
CA ALA A 167 7.83 -16.26 -21.46
C ALA A 167 6.68 -15.64 -20.61
N LYS A 168 5.43 -15.69 -21.10
CA LYS A 168 4.26 -15.25 -20.34
C LYS A 168 4.03 -16.10 -19.09
N ALA A 169 4.17 -17.43 -19.21
CA ALA A 169 4.04 -18.33 -18.07
C ALA A 169 5.14 -18.11 -17.03
N ALA A 170 6.39 -17.94 -17.46
CA ALA A 170 7.52 -17.63 -16.59
C ALA A 170 7.34 -16.28 -15.88
N ALA A 171 6.89 -15.27 -16.59
CA ALA A 171 6.61 -13.94 -16.04
C ALA A 171 5.46 -13.98 -15.03
N ALA A 172 4.37 -14.71 -15.30
CA ALA A 172 3.28 -14.90 -14.35
C ALA A 172 3.76 -15.58 -13.06
N ARG A 173 4.60 -16.62 -13.18
CA ARG A 173 5.22 -17.30 -12.04
C ARG A 173 6.11 -16.35 -11.24
N LYS A 174 6.93 -15.54 -11.89
CA LYS A 174 7.80 -14.54 -11.24
C LYS A 174 6.96 -13.53 -10.45
N ALA A 175 5.94 -12.95 -11.07
CA ALA A 175 5.04 -11.99 -10.42
C ALA A 175 4.36 -12.61 -9.19
N MET A 176 3.88 -13.85 -9.30
CA MET A 176 3.27 -14.59 -8.18
C MET A 176 4.24 -14.78 -7.02
N LEU A 177 5.48 -15.20 -7.29
CA LEU A 177 6.48 -15.45 -6.25
C LEU A 177 6.83 -14.16 -5.49
N PHE A 178 7.08 -13.05 -6.19
CA PHE A 178 7.34 -11.76 -5.55
C PHE A 178 6.12 -11.22 -4.80
N SER A 179 4.90 -11.46 -5.32
CA SER A 179 3.67 -11.10 -4.61
C SER A 179 3.52 -11.90 -3.30
N ARG A 180 3.83 -13.20 -3.31
CA ARG A 180 3.83 -14.03 -2.09
C ARG A 180 4.93 -13.64 -1.12
N THR A 181 6.11 -13.26 -1.60
CA THR A 181 7.16 -12.66 -0.76
C THR A 181 6.64 -11.41 -0.06
N ASN A 182 5.97 -10.52 -0.79
CA ASN A 182 5.34 -9.35 -0.17
C ASN A 182 4.26 -9.72 0.85
N THR A 183 3.48 -10.76 0.61
CA THR A 183 2.49 -11.25 1.59
C THR A 183 3.16 -11.76 2.86
N LEU A 184 4.28 -12.50 2.74
CA LEU A 184 5.07 -12.94 3.89
C LEU A 184 5.62 -11.76 4.68
N LEU A 185 6.21 -10.76 3.99
CA LEU A 185 6.79 -9.58 4.62
C LEU A 185 5.74 -8.65 5.21
N SER A 186 4.51 -8.66 4.68
CA SER A 186 3.44 -7.75 5.14
C SER A 186 3.02 -8.01 6.58
N ILE A 187 3.07 -9.23 7.06
CA ILE A 187 2.66 -9.57 8.43
C ILE A 187 3.60 -8.93 9.46
N PRO A 188 4.92 -9.19 9.46
CA PRO A 188 5.82 -8.52 10.40
C PRO A 188 5.89 -7.01 10.19
N MET A 189 5.74 -6.52 8.95
CA MET A 189 5.67 -5.08 8.66
C MET A 189 4.45 -4.46 9.36
N LEU A 190 3.26 -5.05 9.24
CA LEU A 190 2.06 -4.55 9.90
C LEU A 190 2.19 -4.60 11.43
N VAL A 191 2.79 -5.65 11.99
CA VAL A 191 3.07 -5.73 13.44
C VAL A 191 3.86 -4.52 13.89
N THR A 192 4.98 -4.21 13.24
CA THR A 192 5.84 -3.08 13.62
C THR A 192 5.16 -1.72 13.40
N MET A 193 4.41 -1.55 12.31
CA MET A 193 3.71 -0.30 12.00
C MET A 193 2.54 -0.01 12.95
N THR A 194 1.78 -1.04 13.34
CA THR A 194 0.58 -0.84 14.16
C THR A 194 0.87 -0.87 15.66
N MET A 195 1.79 -1.72 16.10
CA MET A 195 2.07 -1.90 17.52
C MET A 195 3.06 -0.86 18.08
N ASN A 196 3.90 -0.25 17.24
CA ASN A 196 4.93 0.68 17.71
C ASN A 196 4.37 1.80 18.59
N GLN A 197 3.28 2.43 18.17
CA GLN A 197 2.66 3.51 18.94
C GLN A 197 2.03 3.05 20.26
N THR A 198 1.52 1.83 20.30
CA THR A 198 0.88 1.30 21.50
C THR A 198 1.91 0.82 22.53
N ILE A 199 3.05 0.29 22.06
CA ILE A 199 4.09 -0.25 22.94
C ILE A 199 5.01 0.84 23.45
N PHE A 200 5.33 1.83 22.61
CA PHE A 200 6.37 2.84 22.88
C PHE A 200 5.84 4.29 22.86
N GLY A 201 4.53 4.52 22.57
CA GLY A 201 3.93 5.84 22.43
C GLY A 201 3.31 6.39 23.70
#